data_669a3c130a4df129e7b97fd1f975f287
#
_entry.id   669a3c130a4df129e7b97fd1f975f287
#
_cell.length_a   1.000
_cell.length_b   1.000
_cell.length_c   1.000
_cell.angle_alpha   90.00
_cell.angle_beta   90.00
_cell.angle_gamma   90.00
#
_symmetry.space_group_name_H-M   'P 1'
#
loop_
_entity.id
_entity.type
_entity.pdbx_description
1 polymer ?
#
loop_
_entity_poly.entity_id
_entity_poly.type
_entity_poly.pdbx_seq_one_letter_code
_entity_poly.pdbx_strand_id
1 'polypeptide(L)'
;MSAYLKNYEELLFDFPAPRVLRITMGDPERLTPVSGKMHAEMVTIWNDIDADEDISAVILTGGKKAFSAGGDFALVEKSMSDFHFRMQTWKETRSLVYNVINCNKPIISAIRGPAVGAGLVCGLLSDVSIASKNARIIDGHPRLGVAAGDVSAIIWPLHCG
;
A
#
# COMPACT_ATOMS: atom_id res chain seq x y z
N MET A 1 -3.62 1.82 -22.17
CA MET A 1 -3.61 2.25 -20.75
C MET A 1 -5.01 2.73 -20.44
N SER A 2 -5.66 2.12 -19.49
CA SER A 2 -7.05 2.41 -19.11
C SER A 2 -7.18 3.87 -18.64
N ALA A 3 -8.28 4.52 -19.04
CA ALA A 3 -8.43 5.97 -18.82
C ALA A 3 -8.44 6.36 -17.34
N TYR A 4 -8.97 5.49 -16.48
CA TYR A 4 -9.07 5.74 -15.04
C TYR A 4 -7.70 5.85 -14.34
N LEU A 5 -6.64 5.23 -14.85
CA LEU A 5 -5.30 5.31 -14.26
C LEU A 5 -4.76 6.75 -14.22
N LYS A 6 -5.28 7.64 -15.07
CA LYS A 6 -4.93 9.06 -15.07
C LYS A 6 -5.53 9.85 -13.89
N ASN A 7 -6.48 9.27 -13.18
CA ASN A 7 -7.11 9.89 -12.01
C ASN A 7 -6.26 9.73 -10.74
N TYR A 8 -5.22 8.90 -10.80
CA TYR A 8 -4.27 8.66 -9.71
C TYR A 8 -3.03 9.52 -9.94
N GLU A 9 -2.60 10.27 -8.95
CA GLU A 9 -1.49 11.22 -9.07
C GLU A 9 -0.24 10.78 -8.30
N GLU A 10 -0.42 10.01 -7.24
CA GLU A 10 0.67 9.55 -6.37
C GLU A 10 1.01 8.05 -6.54
N LEU A 11 0.19 7.32 -7.29
CA LEU A 11 0.50 5.98 -7.78
C LEU A 11 0.94 6.06 -9.23
N LEU A 12 2.12 5.51 -9.53
CA LEU A 12 2.65 5.47 -10.89
C LEU A 12 2.38 4.10 -11.52
N PHE A 13 2.05 4.11 -12.79
CA PHE A 13 1.64 2.90 -13.52
C PHE A 13 2.45 2.68 -14.77
N ASP A 14 2.86 1.44 -14.99
CA ASP A 14 3.39 0.97 -16.26
C ASP A 14 3.04 -0.50 -16.50
N PHE A 15 3.26 -0.98 -17.71
CA PHE A 15 2.96 -2.35 -18.14
C PHE A 15 4.26 -3.06 -18.55
N PRO A 16 4.94 -3.77 -17.63
CA PRO A 16 6.17 -4.50 -17.93
C PRO A 16 5.95 -5.71 -18.86
N ALA A 17 4.73 -6.20 -18.97
CA ALA A 17 4.28 -7.24 -19.89
C ALA A 17 2.82 -7.01 -20.29
N PRO A 18 2.34 -7.63 -21.39
CA PRO A 18 0.92 -7.54 -21.75
C PRO A 18 0.02 -7.97 -20.59
N ARG A 19 -0.99 -7.14 -20.27
CA ARG A 19 -1.98 -7.36 -19.22
C ARG A 19 -1.42 -7.46 -17.79
N VAL A 20 -0.15 -7.12 -17.56
CA VAL A 20 0.47 -7.04 -16.23
C VAL A 20 0.67 -5.58 -15.88
N LEU A 21 -0.11 -5.07 -14.93
CA LEU A 21 0.01 -3.72 -14.42
C LEU A 21 1.07 -3.68 -13.32
N ARG A 22 2.03 -2.77 -13.40
CA ARG A 22 2.90 -2.45 -12.27
C ARG A 22 2.47 -1.13 -11.65
N ILE A 23 2.27 -1.17 -10.33
CA ILE A 23 1.98 -0.02 -9.48
C ILE A 23 3.26 0.31 -8.70
N THR A 24 3.77 1.52 -8.86
CA THR A 24 4.86 2.05 -8.04
C THR A 24 4.30 3.10 -7.08
N MET A 25 4.46 2.87 -5.78
CA MET A 25 4.00 3.79 -4.74
C MET A 25 4.97 4.97 -4.63
N GLY A 26 4.48 6.17 -4.92
CA GLY A 26 5.23 7.42 -4.83
C GLY A 26 6.32 7.60 -5.87
N ASP A 27 7.18 8.59 -5.64
CA ASP A 27 8.31 8.91 -6.52
C ASP A 27 9.40 7.81 -6.44
N PRO A 28 9.74 7.14 -7.56
CA PRO A 28 10.73 6.06 -7.54
C PRO A 28 12.14 6.51 -7.15
N GLU A 29 12.48 7.78 -7.28
CA GLU A 29 13.82 8.31 -6.98
C GLU A 29 13.95 8.87 -5.55
N ARG A 30 12.82 9.04 -4.86
CA ARG A 30 12.76 9.65 -3.52
C ARG A 30 12.29 8.67 -2.48
N LEU A 31 12.54 8.98 -1.20
CA LEU A 31 11.90 8.34 -0.08
C LEU A 31 10.57 9.06 0.15
N THR A 32 9.48 8.48 -0.34
CA THR A 32 8.16 9.12 -0.30
C THR A 32 7.33 8.46 0.80
N PRO A 33 6.90 9.22 1.83
CA PRO A 33 5.93 8.73 2.80
C PRO A 33 4.55 8.62 2.14
N VAL A 34 3.70 7.77 2.66
CA VAL A 34 2.30 7.66 2.23
C VAL A 34 1.55 8.89 2.74
N SER A 35 1.22 9.79 1.82
CA SER A 35 0.38 10.96 2.08
C SER A 35 -1.10 10.55 2.26
N GLY A 36 -1.94 11.48 2.72
CA GLY A 36 -3.39 11.25 2.76
C GLY A 36 -3.99 10.97 1.38
N LYS A 37 -3.46 11.61 0.35
CA LYS A 37 -3.88 11.39 -1.03
C LYS A 37 -3.48 10.00 -1.52
N MET A 38 -2.22 9.63 -1.37
CA MET A 38 -1.75 8.28 -1.73
C MET A 38 -2.52 7.21 -0.98
N HIS A 39 -2.80 7.42 0.32
CA HIS A 39 -3.61 6.49 1.11
C HIS A 39 -5.01 6.31 0.51
N ALA A 40 -5.70 7.39 0.17
CA ALA A 40 -7.01 7.32 -0.48
C ALA A 40 -6.95 6.66 -1.87
N GLU A 41 -5.92 6.94 -2.66
CA GLU A 41 -5.67 6.29 -3.95
C GLU A 41 -5.46 4.78 -3.78
N MET A 42 -4.67 4.38 -2.78
CA MET A 42 -4.44 2.97 -2.44
C MET A 42 -5.72 2.23 -2.00
N VAL A 43 -6.70 2.95 -1.45
CA VAL A 43 -8.01 2.35 -1.11
C VAL A 43 -8.79 1.98 -2.37
N THR A 44 -8.82 2.84 -3.37
CA THR A 44 -9.73 2.73 -4.52
C THR A 44 -9.19 1.93 -5.68
N ILE A 45 -7.87 1.96 -5.90
CA ILE A 45 -7.23 1.37 -7.08
C ILE A 45 -7.55 -0.12 -7.29
N TRP A 46 -7.72 -0.88 -6.22
CA TRP A 46 -7.99 -2.32 -6.29
C TRP A 46 -9.34 -2.64 -6.93
N ASN A 47 -10.36 -1.82 -6.63
CA ASN A 47 -11.69 -1.96 -7.23
C ASN A 47 -11.67 -1.64 -8.73
N ASP A 48 -10.93 -0.59 -9.12
CA ASP A 48 -10.79 -0.19 -10.51
C ASP A 48 -10.03 -1.24 -11.32
N ILE A 49 -8.96 -1.81 -10.74
CA ILE A 49 -8.20 -2.90 -11.35
C ILE A 49 -9.05 -4.17 -11.48
N ASP A 50 -9.82 -4.50 -10.46
CA ASP A 50 -10.65 -5.71 -10.46
C ASP A 50 -11.69 -5.67 -11.59
N ALA A 51 -12.24 -4.49 -11.85
CA ALA A 51 -13.19 -4.25 -12.94
C ALA A 51 -12.55 -4.16 -14.34
N ASP A 52 -11.22 -4.03 -14.44
CA ASP A 52 -10.52 -3.82 -15.72
C ASP A 52 -10.20 -5.16 -16.41
N GLU A 53 -10.91 -5.46 -17.49
CA GLU A 53 -10.70 -6.70 -18.27
C GLU A 53 -9.34 -6.75 -18.98
N ASP A 54 -8.67 -5.62 -19.19
CA ASP A 54 -7.36 -5.56 -19.82
C ASP A 54 -6.21 -5.91 -18.86
N ILE A 55 -6.47 -6.01 -17.55
CA ILE A 55 -5.48 -6.41 -16.54
C ILE A 55 -5.73 -7.85 -16.10
N SER A 56 -4.67 -8.65 -16.05
CA SER A 56 -4.71 -10.04 -15.59
C SER A 56 -3.91 -10.27 -14.31
N ALA A 57 -2.93 -9.42 -14.01
CA ALA A 57 -2.13 -9.50 -12.79
C ALA A 57 -1.53 -8.13 -12.45
N VAL A 58 -1.18 -7.96 -11.17
CA VAL A 58 -0.61 -6.72 -10.64
C VAL A 58 0.73 -7.00 -9.98
N ILE A 59 1.71 -6.12 -10.23
CA ILE A 59 2.95 -6.03 -9.47
C ILE A 59 2.88 -4.76 -8.63
N LEU A 60 2.94 -4.91 -7.31
CA LEU A 60 3.03 -3.78 -6.39
C LEU A 60 4.48 -3.57 -5.96
N THR A 61 5.01 -2.37 -6.15
CA THR A 61 6.38 -2.02 -5.74
C THR A 61 6.46 -0.61 -5.18
N GLY A 62 7.56 -0.30 -4.51
CA GLY A 62 7.94 1.05 -4.12
C GLY A 62 9.06 1.59 -5.00
N GLY A 63 9.62 2.72 -4.59
CA GLY A 63 10.76 3.34 -5.24
C GLY A 63 12.09 2.60 -5.03
N LYS A 64 13.18 3.19 -5.54
CA LYS A 64 14.54 2.61 -5.43
C LYS A 64 15.07 2.57 -3.99
N LYS A 65 14.62 3.49 -3.13
CA LYS A 65 15.14 3.66 -1.75
C LYS A 65 14.34 2.88 -0.72
N ALA A 66 13.05 2.67 -0.94
CA ALA A 66 12.17 1.94 -0.05
C ALA A 66 10.98 1.36 -0.80
N PHE A 67 10.43 0.29 -0.29
CA PHE A 67 9.12 -0.19 -0.71
C PHE A 67 8.01 0.76 -0.22
N SER A 68 8.10 1.16 1.06
CA SER A 68 7.21 2.15 1.67
C SER A 68 7.93 2.80 2.86
N ALA A 69 7.82 4.10 2.99
CA ALA A 69 8.42 4.87 4.08
C ALA A 69 7.50 5.03 5.31
N GLY A 70 6.30 4.47 5.27
CA GLY A 70 5.26 4.66 6.28
C GLY A 70 4.39 5.89 6.02
N GLY A 71 3.48 6.18 6.93
CA GLY A 71 2.60 7.33 6.85
C GLY A 71 3.32 8.67 7.10
N ASP A 72 2.78 9.73 6.53
CA ASP A 72 3.20 11.08 6.84
C ASP A 72 2.84 11.42 8.29
N PHE A 73 3.78 12.03 9.03
CA PHE A 73 3.55 12.46 10.41
C PHE A 73 2.39 13.45 10.54
N ALA A 74 2.17 14.31 9.54
CA ALA A 74 1.03 15.23 9.52
C ALA A 74 -0.33 14.50 9.56
N LEU A 75 -0.42 13.31 8.97
CA LEU A 75 -1.60 12.45 9.06
C LEU A 75 -1.83 11.96 10.51
N VAL A 76 -0.75 11.57 11.18
CA VAL A 76 -0.81 11.09 12.57
C VAL A 76 -1.27 12.20 13.50
N GLU A 77 -0.65 13.37 13.41
CA GLU A 77 -1.01 14.55 14.22
C GLU A 77 -2.47 14.98 14.00
N LYS A 78 -2.91 15.03 12.74
CA LYS A 78 -4.30 15.35 12.42
C LYS A 78 -5.27 14.31 12.97
N SER A 79 -4.94 13.03 12.89
CA SER A 79 -5.76 11.96 13.45
C SER A 79 -5.86 12.04 14.98
N MET A 80 -4.85 12.57 15.66
CA MET A 80 -4.88 12.76 17.13
C MET A 80 -5.81 13.91 17.52
N SER A 81 -5.83 15.00 16.75
CA SER A 81 -6.53 16.23 17.10
C SER A 81 -7.94 16.34 16.51
N ASP A 82 -8.24 15.66 15.41
CA ASP A 82 -9.52 15.73 14.69
C ASP A 82 -10.24 14.37 14.70
N PHE A 83 -11.38 14.32 15.41
CA PHE A 83 -12.19 13.10 15.51
C PHE A 83 -12.77 12.67 14.16
N HIS A 84 -13.27 13.61 13.35
CA HIS A 84 -13.87 13.28 12.07
C HIS A 84 -12.83 12.75 11.10
N PHE A 85 -11.66 13.38 11.06
CA PHE A 85 -10.53 12.92 10.26
C PHE A 85 -10.06 11.52 10.69
N ARG A 86 -9.93 11.28 12.00
CA ARG A 86 -9.57 9.96 12.53
C ARG A 86 -10.58 8.88 12.11
N MET A 87 -11.89 9.18 12.21
CA MET A 87 -12.93 8.23 11.79
C MET A 87 -12.92 7.97 10.29
N GLN A 88 -12.60 8.99 9.48
CA GLN A 88 -12.42 8.84 8.04
C GLN A 88 -11.22 7.94 7.74
N THR A 89 -10.07 8.23 8.32
CA THR A 89 -8.84 7.44 8.16
C THR A 89 -9.05 5.98 8.56
N TRP A 90 -9.78 5.75 9.66
CA TRP A 90 -10.11 4.38 10.10
C TRP A 90 -10.96 3.63 9.07
N LYS A 91 -11.96 4.29 8.49
CA LYS A 91 -12.79 3.69 7.43
C LYS A 91 -11.96 3.38 6.18
N GLU A 92 -11.09 4.30 5.80
CA GLU A 92 -10.18 4.13 4.65
C GLU A 92 -9.21 2.96 4.89
N THR A 93 -8.57 2.88 6.05
CA THR A 93 -7.67 1.78 6.41
C THR A 93 -8.38 0.43 6.34
N ARG A 94 -9.60 0.35 6.87
CA ARG A 94 -10.41 -0.87 6.76
C ARG A 94 -10.73 -1.22 5.31
N SER A 95 -11.13 -0.23 4.52
CA SER A 95 -11.46 -0.43 3.11
C SER A 95 -10.23 -0.84 2.30
N LEU A 96 -9.06 -0.27 2.59
CA LEU A 96 -7.79 -0.66 1.99
C LEU A 96 -7.56 -2.17 2.12
N VAL A 97 -7.65 -2.69 3.36
CA VAL A 97 -7.44 -4.12 3.64
C VAL A 97 -8.42 -4.98 2.85
N TYR A 98 -9.71 -4.67 2.93
CA TYR A 98 -10.73 -5.46 2.25
C TYR A 98 -10.62 -5.38 0.72
N ASN A 99 -10.29 -4.22 0.16
CA ASN A 99 -10.20 -4.05 -1.28
C ASN A 99 -8.98 -4.80 -1.86
N VAL A 100 -7.87 -4.87 -1.14
CA VAL A 100 -6.73 -5.72 -1.54
C VAL A 100 -7.14 -7.21 -1.53
N ILE A 101 -7.73 -7.68 -0.43
CA ILE A 101 -8.09 -9.09 -0.25
C ILE A 101 -9.18 -9.54 -1.25
N ASN A 102 -10.12 -8.65 -1.58
CA ASN A 102 -11.23 -8.97 -2.47
C ASN A 102 -10.92 -8.74 -3.96
N CYS A 103 -9.75 -8.23 -4.30
CA CYS A 103 -9.34 -8.11 -5.69
C CYS A 103 -9.14 -9.49 -6.31
N ASN A 104 -9.86 -9.79 -7.41
CA ASN A 104 -9.78 -11.09 -8.08
C ASN A 104 -8.59 -11.21 -9.04
N LYS A 105 -7.76 -10.17 -9.14
CA LYS A 105 -6.52 -10.24 -9.95
C LYS A 105 -5.37 -10.62 -9.04
N PRO A 106 -4.50 -11.58 -9.42
CA PRO A 106 -3.29 -11.89 -8.67
C PRO A 106 -2.43 -10.66 -8.42
N ILE A 107 -2.09 -10.41 -7.16
CA ILE A 107 -1.23 -9.31 -6.73
C ILE A 107 0.09 -9.87 -6.23
N ILE A 108 1.20 -9.43 -6.84
CA ILE A 108 2.55 -9.82 -6.44
C ILE A 108 3.26 -8.58 -5.90
N SER A 109 3.63 -8.58 -4.63
CA SER A 109 4.44 -7.49 -4.06
C SER A 109 5.93 -7.75 -4.25
N ALA A 110 6.66 -6.74 -4.71
CA ALA A 110 8.12 -6.76 -4.87
C ALA A 110 8.76 -5.84 -3.83
N ILE A 111 9.06 -6.39 -2.65
CA ILE A 111 9.49 -5.63 -1.46
C ILE A 111 11.00 -5.44 -1.47
N ARG A 112 11.46 -4.19 -1.51
CA ARG A 112 12.88 -3.83 -1.47
C ARG A 112 13.13 -2.71 -0.47
N GLY A 113 14.23 -2.84 0.30
CA GLY A 113 14.60 -1.85 1.31
C GLY A 113 13.58 -1.77 2.45
N PRO A 114 13.44 -0.61 3.11
CA PRO A 114 12.45 -0.38 4.15
C PRO A 114 11.02 -0.55 3.63
N ALA A 115 10.17 -1.21 4.41
CA ALA A 115 8.75 -1.39 4.16
C ALA A 115 7.99 -1.16 5.47
N VAL A 116 7.18 -0.10 5.52
CA VAL A 116 6.53 0.41 6.74
C VAL A 116 5.11 0.87 6.42
N GLY A 117 4.19 0.73 7.37
CA GLY A 117 2.85 1.33 7.36
C GLY A 117 1.95 0.81 6.23
N ALA A 118 1.05 1.64 5.72
CA ALA A 118 0.00 1.26 4.77
C ALA A 118 0.54 0.58 3.50
N GLY A 119 1.69 1.01 2.97
CA GLY A 119 2.32 0.34 1.83
C GLY A 119 2.75 -1.09 2.17
N LEU A 120 3.33 -1.31 3.37
CA LEU A 120 3.67 -2.65 3.83
C LEU A 120 2.41 -3.52 4.00
N VAL A 121 1.31 -2.94 4.49
CA VAL A 121 0.01 -3.62 4.60
C VAL A 121 -0.39 -4.21 3.25
N CYS A 122 -0.43 -3.39 2.20
CA CYS A 122 -0.74 -3.87 0.85
C CYS A 122 0.27 -4.94 0.37
N GLY A 123 1.55 -4.75 0.69
CA GLY A 123 2.60 -5.69 0.31
C GLY A 123 2.43 -7.07 0.94
N LEU A 124 2.05 -7.14 2.22
CA LEU A 124 1.86 -8.40 2.95
C LEU A 124 0.48 -9.05 2.70
N LEU A 125 -0.52 -8.27 2.28
CA LEU A 125 -1.84 -8.78 1.88
C LEU A 125 -1.87 -9.24 0.41
N SER A 126 -0.80 -9.00 -0.36
CA SER A 126 -0.68 -9.51 -1.72
C SER A 126 -0.65 -11.05 -1.73
N ASP A 127 -1.14 -11.66 -2.80
CA ASP A 127 -1.16 -13.14 -2.95
C ASP A 127 0.23 -13.76 -2.87
N VAL A 128 1.24 -13.04 -3.38
CA VAL A 128 2.65 -13.45 -3.30
C VAL A 128 3.51 -12.26 -2.90
N SER A 129 4.27 -12.40 -1.82
CA SER A 129 5.25 -11.40 -1.37
C SER A 129 6.67 -11.86 -1.68
N ILE A 130 7.36 -11.12 -2.54
CA ILE A 130 8.77 -11.36 -2.88
C ILE A 130 9.62 -10.27 -2.22
N ALA A 131 10.45 -10.67 -1.26
CA ALA A 131 11.33 -9.75 -0.55
C ALA A 131 12.78 -9.89 -1.02
N SER A 132 13.43 -8.77 -1.29
CA SER A 132 14.87 -8.75 -1.57
C SER A 132 15.68 -9.01 -0.29
N LYS A 133 16.95 -9.45 -0.43
CA LYS A 133 17.83 -9.71 0.72
C LYS A 133 18.05 -8.50 1.63
N ASN A 134 17.85 -7.28 1.13
CA ASN A 134 17.98 -6.04 1.89
C ASN A 134 16.61 -5.46 2.31
N ALA A 135 15.53 -6.20 2.15
CA ALA A 135 14.22 -5.79 2.64
C ALA A 135 14.22 -5.73 4.17
N ARG A 136 13.58 -4.70 4.71
CA ARG A 136 13.40 -4.50 6.14
C ARG A 136 11.94 -4.24 6.41
N ILE A 137 11.27 -5.22 6.98
CA ILE A 137 9.87 -5.14 7.40
C ILE A 137 9.85 -4.50 8.79
N ILE A 138 9.19 -3.37 8.92
CA ILE A 138 9.25 -2.55 10.13
C ILE A 138 7.83 -2.23 10.60
N ASP A 139 7.54 -2.58 11.85
CA ASP A 139 6.37 -2.03 12.56
C ASP A 139 6.76 -0.70 13.21
N GLY A 140 6.13 0.38 12.76
CA GLY A 140 6.34 1.72 13.29
C GLY A 140 5.49 2.06 14.52
N HIS A 141 4.41 1.32 14.79
CA HIS A 141 3.43 1.63 15.82
C HIS A 141 4.04 1.76 17.23
N PRO A 142 4.90 0.84 17.71
CA PRO A 142 5.48 0.96 19.04
C PRO A 142 6.32 2.22 19.24
N ARG A 143 6.98 2.70 18.17
CA ARG A 143 7.80 3.92 18.21
C ARG A 143 6.96 5.19 18.26
N LEU A 144 5.74 5.13 17.75
CA LEU A 144 4.80 6.25 17.74
C LEU A 144 3.84 6.23 18.93
N GLY A 145 3.89 5.18 19.78
CA GLY A 145 2.93 4.99 20.86
C GLY A 145 1.50 4.72 20.36
N VAL A 146 1.37 4.20 19.15
CA VAL A 146 0.09 3.87 18.50
C VAL A 146 -0.14 2.36 18.57
N ALA A 147 -1.38 1.94 18.79
CA ALA A 147 -1.72 0.52 18.78
C ALA A 147 -1.55 -0.08 17.38
N ALA A 148 -0.91 -1.24 17.29
CA ALA A 148 -0.74 -2.02 16.05
C ALA A 148 -2.04 -2.77 15.69
N GLY A 149 -3.15 -2.03 15.62
CA GLY A 149 -4.49 -2.59 15.42
C GLY A 149 -4.92 -2.77 13.98
N ASP A 150 -4.06 -2.44 13.02
CA ASP A 150 -4.36 -2.55 11.60
C ASP A 150 -4.09 -3.98 11.09
N VAL A 151 -2.87 -4.29 10.70
CA VAL A 151 -2.50 -5.55 10.05
C VAL A 151 -1.42 -6.30 10.82
N SER A 152 -0.54 -5.59 11.53
CA SER A 152 0.65 -6.19 12.17
C SER A 152 0.27 -7.28 13.16
N ALA A 153 -0.79 -7.07 13.96
CA ALA A 153 -1.22 -8.02 14.98
C ALA A 153 -1.80 -9.33 14.41
N ILE A 154 -2.26 -9.31 13.15
CA ILE A 154 -2.93 -10.47 12.52
C ILE A 154 -2.04 -11.08 11.44
N ILE A 155 -1.57 -10.28 10.50
CA ILE A 155 -0.91 -10.78 9.29
C ILE A 155 0.51 -11.28 9.58
N TRP A 156 1.26 -10.62 10.46
CA TRP A 156 2.62 -11.08 10.76
C TRP A 156 2.65 -12.48 11.38
N PRO A 157 1.81 -12.82 12.38
CA PRO A 157 1.76 -14.19 12.88
C PRO A 157 1.40 -15.23 11.81
N LEU A 158 0.57 -14.87 10.83
CA LEU A 158 0.23 -15.76 9.73
C LEU A 158 1.42 -16.02 8.79
N HIS A 159 2.31 -15.04 8.63
CA HIS A 159 3.50 -15.18 7.80
C HIS A 159 4.70 -15.81 8.52
N CYS A 160 4.82 -15.59 9.82
CA CYS A 160 6.04 -15.92 10.56
C CYS A 160 5.85 -17.05 11.62
N GLY A 161 4.61 -17.41 11.93
CA GLY A 161 4.29 -18.34 13.02
C GLY A 161 4.22 -17.66 14.39
#